data_2d204e5d423f44f1536799ed72ee1761
#
_entry.id   2d204e5d423f44f1536799ed72ee1761
#
_cell.length_a   1.000
_cell.length_b   1.000
_cell.length_c   1.000
_cell.angle_alpha   90.00
_cell.angle_beta   90.00
_cell.angle_gamma   90.00
#
_symmetry.space_group_name_H-M   'P 1'
#
loop_
_entity.id
_entity.type
_entity.pdbx_description
1 polymer ?
#
loop_
_entity_poly.entity_id
_entity_poly.type
_entity_poly.pdbx_seq_one_letter_code
_entity_poly.pdbx_strand_id
1 'polypeptide(L)'
;CHYWTGEATTAHRAFVQACKDHKPNIIVMNGDVLDGASISRHSPLQWESNPTLIEEMEACQERLHEICMAAPKARKVWTLGNHDARYEARLAAVAPEFANIKGVHLKDHFPLWEPCWSIWLNSAVVVKHRWKGGVHATHNNALNSGKSMVTGHLHSLKVTPYSDYNGTRFGVDTGTLAEPYGE
;
A
#
# COMPACT_ATOMS: atom_id res chain seq x y z
N CYS A 1 3.55 -3.21 -0.07
CA CYS A 1 4.47 -3.48 1.05
C CYS A 1 4.58 -4.97 1.31
N HIS A 2 3.43 -5.67 1.40
CA HIS A 2 3.36 -7.09 1.76
C HIS A 2 4.14 -7.38 3.04
N TYR A 3 3.71 -6.79 4.15
CA TYR A 3 4.31 -7.11 5.42
C TYR A 3 4.01 -8.55 5.82
N TRP A 4 5.07 -9.28 6.07
CA TRP A 4 5.05 -10.68 6.43
C TRP A 4 5.50 -10.85 7.87
N THR A 5 5.24 -12.01 8.44
CA THR A 5 5.75 -12.37 9.78
C THR A 5 7.28 -12.40 9.80
N GLY A 6 7.88 -12.14 10.96
CA GLY A 6 9.32 -12.13 11.13
C GLY A 6 9.93 -10.73 11.21
N GLU A 7 11.19 -10.61 10.88
CA GLU A 7 11.94 -9.36 11.03
C GLU A 7 11.54 -8.30 9.99
N ALA A 8 11.67 -7.03 10.40
CA ALA A 8 11.49 -5.90 9.49
C ALA A 8 12.55 -5.91 8.40
N THR A 9 12.12 -5.69 7.16
CA THR A 9 13.04 -5.59 6.02
C THR A 9 13.96 -4.38 6.14
N THR A 10 15.08 -4.41 5.45
CA THR A 10 16.00 -3.27 5.37
C THR A 10 15.32 -2.04 4.78
N ALA A 11 14.46 -2.24 3.76
CA ALA A 11 13.69 -1.16 3.14
C ALA A 11 12.71 -0.52 4.13
N HIS A 12 12.01 -1.33 4.95
CA HIS A 12 11.13 -0.81 5.99
C HIS A 12 11.90 0.01 7.04
N ARG A 13 13.02 -0.52 7.55
CA ARG A 13 13.88 0.21 8.52
C ARG A 13 14.38 1.55 7.96
N ALA A 14 14.79 1.57 6.69
CA ALA A 14 15.20 2.79 6.01
C ALA A 14 14.02 3.78 5.88
N PHE A 15 12.81 3.30 5.57
CA PHE A 15 11.62 4.13 5.50
C PHE A 15 11.24 4.73 6.86
N VAL A 16 11.29 3.95 7.93
CA VAL A 16 11.08 4.43 9.31
C VAL A 16 12.10 5.51 9.68
N GLN A 17 13.39 5.30 9.32
CA GLN A 17 14.42 6.30 9.56
C GLN A 17 14.17 7.58 8.76
N ALA A 18 13.80 7.47 7.48
CA ALA A 18 13.44 8.63 6.66
C ALA A 18 12.25 9.42 7.26
N CYS A 19 11.25 8.73 7.83
CA CYS A 19 10.15 9.39 8.54
C CYS A 19 10.62 10.20 9.77
N LYS A 20 11.60 9.69 10.52
CA LYS A 20 12.19 10.40 11.66
C LYS A 20 12.97 11.64 11.23
N ASP A 21 13.76 11.52 10.16
CA ASP A 21 14.65 12.56 9.69
C ASP A 21 13.88 13.70 9.00
N HIS A 22 12.93 13.37 8.14
CA HIS A 22 12.20 14.36 7.33
C HIS A 22 10.94 14.91 8.02
N LYS A 23 10.41 14.24 9.04
CA LYS A 23 9.20 14.64 9.78
C LYS A 23 8.05 15.07 8.86
N PRO A 24 7.60 14.19 7.96
CA PRO A 24 6.61 14.54 6.95
C PRO A 24 5.28 14.95 7.58
N ASN A 25 4.52 15.79 6.89
CA ASN A 25 3.15 16.16 7.29
C ASN A 25 2.14 15.06 6.92
N ILE A 26 2.41 14.30 5.86
CA ILE A 26 1.55 13.20 5.37
C ILE A 26 2.44 12.01 5.04
N ILE A 27 2.02 10.84 5.47
CA ILE A 27 2.58 9.55 5.06
C ILE A 27 1.49 8.79 4.32
N VAL A 28 1.81 8.26 3.14
CA VAL A 28 0.89 7.42 2.37
C VAL A 28 1.51 6.04 2.21
N MET A 29 0.90 5.04 2.84
CA MET A 29 1.16 3.64 2.50
C MET A 29 0.42 3.32 1.21
N ASN A 30 1.17 3.06 0.14
CA ASN A 30 0.60 2.98 -1.20
C ASN A 30 0.14 1.57 -1.56
N GLY A 31 -0.65 0.97 -0.68
CA GLY A 31 -1.35 -0.29 -0.87
C GLY A 31 -0.52 -1.56 -0.71
N ASP A 32 -1.23 -2.66 -0.74
CA ASP A 32 -0.69 -4.02 -0.50
C ASP A 32 0.16 -4.08 0.78
N VAL A 33 -0.38 -3.52 1.87
CA VAL A 33 0.21 -3.58 3.20
C VAL A 33 -0.01 -4.97 3.78
N LEU A 34 -1.28 -5.42 3.80
CA LEU A 34 -1.67 -6.79 4.11
C LEU A 34 -1.53 -7.64 2.83
N ASP A 35 -0.93 -8.81 2.90
CA ASP A 35 -0.93 -9.73 1.77
C ASP A 35 -2.24 -10.52 1.68
N GLY A 36 -2.75 -11.02 2.80
CA GLY A 36 -3.97 -11.84 2.84
C GLY A 36 -3.79 -13.16 2.12
N ALA A 37 -2.64 -13.80 2.27
CA ALA A 37 -2.29 -15.05 1.59
C ALA A 37 -3.28 -16.16 1.94
N SER A 38 -3.61 -16.33 3.22
CA SER A 38 -4.53 -17.36 3.73
C SER A 38 -5.97 -17.20 3.27
N ILE A 39 -6.38 -15.98 2.86
CA ILE A 39 -7.73 -15.67 2.33
C ILE A 39 -7.74 -15.42 0.83
N SER A 40 -6.61 -15.66 0.16
CA SER A 40 -6.50 -15.55 -1.29
C SER A 40 -7.40 -16.59 -1.98
N ARG A 41 -8.00 -16.18 -3.10
CA ARG A 41 -8.71 -17.12 -4.00
C ARG A 41 -7.77 -17.89 -4.94
N HIS A 42 -6.49 -17.54 -4.96
CA HIS A 42 -5.48 -18.23 -5.74
C HIS A 42 -4.92 -19.38 -4.92
N SER A 43 -4.73 -20.53 -5.56
CA SER A 43 -4.09 -21.67 -4.92
C SER A 43 -2.63 -21.34 -4.55
N PRO A 44 -2.13 -21.85 -3.43
CA PRO A 44 -0.70 -21.79 -3.12
C PRO A 44 0.14 -22.37 -4.26
N LEU A 45 1.29 -21.77 -4.52
CA LEU A 45 2.15 -22.23 -5.62
C LEU A 45 2.89 -23.55 -5.31
N GLN A 46 3.03 -23.90 -4.02
CA GLN A 46 3.73 -25.10 -3.55
C GLN A 46 3.19 -25.51 -2.17
N TRP A 47 3.93 -26.37 -1.47
CA TRP A 47 3.66 -26.77 -0.08
C TRP A 47 4.10 -25.69 0.93
N GLU A 48 3.92 -24.43 0.57
CA GLU A 48 4.27 -23.30 1.42
C GLU A 48 3.32 -23.21 2.62
N SER A 49 3.91 -23.04 3.80
CA SER A 49 3.17 -22.71 5.01
C SER A 49 2.94 -21.20 5.05
N ASN A 50 1.76 -20.75 4.61
CA ASN A 50 1.39 -19.35 4.78
C ASN A 50 1.06 -19.05 6.25
N PRO A 51 1.40 -17.87 6.75
CA PRO A 51 0.94 -17.42 8.06
C PRO A 51 -0.59 -17.37 8.08
N THR A 52 -1.14 -17.48 9.26
CA THR A 52 -2.56 -17.24 9.48
C THR A 52 -2.87 -15.75 9.26
N LEU A 53 -4.13 -15.46 8.98
CA LEU A 53 -4.55 -14.06 8.79
C LEU A 53 -4.24 -13.19 10.03
N ILE A 54 -4.36 -13.75 11.24
CA ILE A 54 -4.08 -12.99 12.47
C ILE A 54 -2.58 -12.67 12.59
N GLU A 55 -1.70 -13.60 12.26
CA GLU A 55 -0.26 -13.38 12.27
C GLU A 55 0.16 -12.31 11.25
N GLU A 56 -0.43 -12.33 10.04
CA GLU A 56 -0.20 -11.26 9.04
C GLU A 56 -0.70 -9.90 9.55
N MET A 57 -1.89 -9.85 10.17
CA MET A 57 -2.44 -8.60 10.70
C MET A 57 -1.60 -8.03 11.83
N GLU A 58 -1.11 -8.89 12.75
CA GLU A 58 -0.22 -8.48 13.84
C GLU A 58 1.10 -7.93 13.30
N ALA A 59 1.70 -8.57 12.30
CA ALA A 59 2.89 -8.07 11.62
C ALA A 59 2.64 -6.70 10.97
N CYS A 60 1.52 -6.54 10.27
CA CYS A 60 1.13 -5.26 9.69
C CYS A 60 0.94 -4.17 10.76
N GLN A 61 0.27 -4.49 11.87
CA GLN A 61 0.05 -3.57 12.98
C GLN A 61 1.37 -3.12 13.59
N GLU A 62 2.30 -4.04 13.82
CA GLU A 62 3.62 -3.73 14.35
C GLU A 62 4.38 -2.78 13.42
N ARG A 63 4.48 -3.10 12.13
CA ARG A 63 5.20 -2.27 11.14
C ARG A 63 4.57 -0.90 10.97
N LEU A 64 3.26 -0.82 10.91
CA LEU A 64 2.54 0.45 10.82
C LEU A 64 2.67 1.28 12.11
N HIS A 65 2.74 0.62 13.29
CA HIS A 65 2.99 1.29 14.55
C HIS A 65 4.39 1.92 14.60
N GLU A 66 5.43 1.22 14.12
CA GLU A 66 6.80 1.78 14.03
C GLU A 66 6.83 3.08 13.22
N ILE A 67 6.09 3.14 12.10
CA ILE A 67 5.94 4.34 11.28
C ILE A 67 5.20 5.45 12.06
N CYS A 68 4.14 5.09 12.79
CA CYS A 68 3.40 6.03 13.61
C CYS A 68 4.27 6.67 14.68
N MET A 69 5.13 5.88 15.33
CA MET A 69 6.08 6.37 16.35
C MET A 69 7.17 7.24 15.74
N ALA A 70 7.62 6.92 14.52
CA ALA A 70 8.64 7.70 13.81
C ALA A 70 8.14 9.10 13.41
N ALA A 71 6.87 9.25 13.06
CA ALA A 71 6.27 10.51 12.66
C ALA A 71 4.87 10.69 13.29
N PRO A 72 4.77 10.95 14.61
CA PRO A 72 3.50 10.93 15.34
C PRO A 72 2.54 12.03 14.90
N LYS A 73 3.04 13.15 14.39
CA LYS A 73 2.23 14.29 13.93
C LYS A 73 1.77 14.17 12.47
N ALA A 74 2.31 13.25 11.71
CA ALA A 74 1.93 13.05 10.31
C ALA A 74 0.49 12.54 10.21
N ARG A 75 -0.26 13.04 9.24
CA ARG A 75 -1.48 12.40 8.76
C ARG A 75 -1.09 11.08 8.08
N LYS A 76 -1.74 9.98 8.41
CA LYS A 76 -1.44 8.64 7.93
C LYS A 76 -2.57 8.17 7.03
N VAL A 77 -2.26 7.95 5.77
CA VAL A 77 -3.21 7.51 4.74
C VAL A 77 -2.77 6.16 4.18
N TRP A 78 -3.73 5.32 3.91
CA TRP A 78 -3.51 4.02 3.31
C TRP A 78 -4.35 3.90 2.03
N THR A 79 -3.72 4.01 0.85
CA THR A 79 -4.41 3.74 -0.40
C THR A 79 -4.51 2.22 -0.59
N LEU A 80 -5.72 1.68 -0.55
CA LEU A 80 -5.95 0.24 -0.58
C LEU A 80 -5.47 -0.39 -1.89
N GLY A 81 -4.71 -1.46 -1.75
CA GLY A 81 -4.29 -2.31 -2.85
C GLY A 81 -5.24 -3.48 -3.10
N ASN A 82 -4.91 -4.29 -4.10
CA ASN A 82 -5.72 -5.46 -4.41
C ASN A 82 -5.56 -6.59 -3.37
N HIS A 83 -4.45 -6.64 -2.65
CA HIS A 83 -4.24 -7.57 -1.55
C HIS A 83 -5.02 -7.12 -0.30
N ASP A 84 -4.93 -5.85 0.08
CA ASP A 84 -5.72 -5.30 1.19
C ASP A 84 -7.22 -5.54 0.99
N ALA A 85 -7.69 -5.40 -0.24
CA ALA A 85 -9.10 -5.60 -0.59
C ALA A 85 -9.58 -7.06 -0.44
N ARG A 86 -8.68 -8.05 -0.34
CA ARG A 86 -9.05 -9.46 -0.12
C ARG A 86 -9.82 -9.64 1.17
N TYR A 87 -9.46 -8.88 2.22
CA TYR A 87 -10.09 -8.97 3.53
C TYR A 87 -11.59 -8.66 3.45
N GLU A 88 -11.95 -7.47 2.97
CA GLU A 88 -13.35 -7.05 2.82
C GLU A 88 -14.10 -7.91 1.79
N ALA A 89 -13.44 -8.27 0.69
CA ALA A 89 -14.06 -9.11 -0.34
C ALA A 89 -14.38 -10.51 0.19
N ARG A 90 -13.52 -11.09 1.03
CA ARG A 90 -13.77 -12.40 1.65
C ARG A 90 -14.93 -12.33 2.63
N LEU A 91 -14.96 -11.33 3.51
CA LEU A 91 -16.06 -11.11 4.45
C LEU A 91 -17.40 -10.90 3.73
N ALA A 92 -17.42 -10.02 2.74
CA ALA A 92 -18.63 -9.76 1.96
C ALA A 92 -19.17 -11.00 1.23
N ALA A 93 -18.29 -11.91 0.82
CA ALA A 93 -18.66 -13.12 0.13
C ALA A 93 -19.19 -14.24 1.05
N VAL A 94 -18.68 -14.35 2.28
CA VAL A 94 -18.97 -15.49 3.17
C VAL A 94 -19.84 -15.13 4.38
N ALA A 95 -19.88 -13.85 4.75
CA ALA A 95 -20.58 -13.36 5.93
C ALA A 95 -21.13 -11.94 5.70
N PRO A 96 -21.97 -11.70 4.67
CA PRO A 96 -22.46 -10.36 4.34
C PRO A 96 -23.29 -9.73 5.47
N GLU A 97 -23.84 -10.54 6.36
CA GLU A 97 -24.59 -10.09 7.55
C GLU A 97 -23.73 -9.30 8.55
N PHE A 98 -22.41 -9.41 8.47
CA PHE A 98 -21.47 -8.67 9.32
C PHE A 98 -21.18 -7.25 8.82
N ALA A 99 -21.69 -6.84 7.67
CA ALA A 99 -21.37 -5.57 7.02
C ALA A 99 -21.53 -4.31 7.91
N ASN A 100 -22.41 -4.37 8.91
CA ASN A 100 -22.66 -3.24 9.83
C ASN A 100 -22.10 -3.47 11.24
N ILE A 101 -21.35 -4.54 11.45
CA ILE A 101 -20.76 -4.88 12.74
C ILE A 101 -19.44 -4.13 12.89
N LYS A 102 -19.28 -3.37 13.98
CA LYS A 102 -18.00 -2.71 14.31
C LYS A 102 -16.98 -3.74 14.76
N GLY A 103 -15.72 -3.50 14.41
CA GLY A 103 -14.59 -4.37 14.78
C GLY A 103 -14.30 -5.49 13.78
N VAL A 104 -15.11 -5.64 12.72
CA VAL A 104 -14.89 -6.68 11.71
C VAL A 104 -14.28 -6.15 10.41
N HIS A 105 -14.24 -4.83 10.22
CA HIS A 105 -13.69 -4.23 9.00
C HIS A 105 -12.18 -4.01 9.11
N LEU A 106 -11.47 -4.10 8.00
CA LEU A 106 -10.02 -3.89 7.95
C LEU A 106 -9.61 -2.57 8.64
N LYS A 107 -10.34 -1.49 8.40
CA LYS A 107 -10.09 -0.18 9.03
C LYS A 107 -10.17 -0.20 10.56
N ASP A 108 -10.95 -1.08 11.15
CA ASP A 108 -11.15 -1.15 12.60
C ASP A 108 -9.90 -1.71 13.31
N HIS A 109 -9.09 -2.48 12.60
CA HIS A 109 -7.82 -3.02 13.08
C HIS A 109 -6.65 -2.04 12.95
N PHE A 110 -6.83 -0.94 12.20
CA PHE A 110 -5.80 0.07 11.94
C PHE A 110 -6.30 1.51 12.19
N PRO A 111 -6.74 1.84 13.41
CA PRO A 111 -7.48 3.07 13.69
C PRO A 111 -6.69 4.37 13.47
N LEU A 112 -5.36 4.31 13.38
CA LEU A 112 -4.52 5.48 13.11
C LEU A 112 -4.32 5.75 11.61
N TRP A 113 -4.83 4.89 10.74
CA TRP A 113 -4.66 4.98 9.30
C TRP A 113 -6.00 5.23 8.61
N GLU A 114 -6.01 6.16 7.67
CA GLU A 114 -7.19 6.51 6.88
C GLU A 114 -7.19 5.69 5.57
N PRO A 115 -8.00 4.64 5.44
CA PRO A 115 -8.06 3.87 4.21
C PRO A 115 -8.84 4.62 3.14
N CYS A 116 -8.31 4.60 1.91
CA CYS A 116 -8.97 5.17 0.73
C CYS A 116 -8.52 4.46 -0.54
N TRP A 117 -9.22 4.63 -1.66
CA TRP A 117 -8.79 4.10 -2.95
C TRP A 117 -7.81 5.02 -3.68
N SER A 118 -7.83 6.30 -3.38
CA SER A 118 -6.90 7.29 -3.89
C SER A 118 -6.93 8.54 -3.04
N ILE A 119 -5.82 9.28 -3.04
CA ILE A 119 -5.73 10.58 -2.39
C ILE A 119 -5.12 11.60 -3.33
N TRP A 120 -5.68 12.80 -3.34
CA TRP A 120 -5.08 13.97 -3.94
C TRP A 120 -4.24 14.71 -2.89
N LEU A 121 -2.93 14.82 -3.12
CA LEU A 121 -2.05 15.59 -2.23
C LEU A 121 -2.21 17.09 -2.45
N ASN A 122 -2.50 17.46 -3.70
CA ASN A 122 -2.83 18.82 -4.14
C ASN A 122 -3.56 18.72 -5.50
N SER A 123 -3.79 19.83 -6.17
CA SER A 123 -4.43 19.85 -7.49
C SER A 123 -3.62 19.19 -8.62
N ALA A 124 -2.36 18.87 -8.38
CA ALA A 124 -1.41 18.38 -9.38
C ALA A 124 -0.94 16.92 -9.18
N VAL A 125 -1.08 16.38 -7.97
CA VAL A 125 -0.55 15.04 -7.63
C VAL A 125 -1.64 14.16 -7.04
N VAL A 126 -1.81 12.97 -7.63
CA VAL A 126 -2.70 11.91 -7.14
C VAL A 126 -1.88 10.68 -6.78
N VAL A 127 -2.22 10.05 -5.65
CA VAL A 127 -1.66 8.77 -5.22
C VAL A 127 -2.77 7.72 -5.22
N LYS A 128 -2.50 6.57 -5.80
CA LYS A 128 -3.36 5.38 -5.74
C LYS A 128 -2.51 4.13 -5.97
N HIS A 129 -2.95 3.00 -5.43
CA HIS A 129 -2.16 1.79 -5.48
C HIS A 129 -1.84 1.35 -6.92
N ARG A 130 -2.86 1.22 -7.78
CA ARG A 130 -2.63 0.82 -9.17
C ARG A 130 -3.56 1.54 -10.15
N TRP A 131 -3.10 1.64 -11.40
CA TRP A 131 -3.94 2.07 -12.52
C TRP A 131 -3.55 1.35 -13.81
N LYS A 132 -2.57 1.86 -14.58
CA LYS A 132 -2.08 1.15 -15.76
C LYS A 132 -0.98 0.16 -15.37
N GLY A 133 -0.90 -0.94 -16.08
CA GLY A 133 0.12 -1.96 -15.91
C GLY A 133 1.17 -1.97 -17.02
N GLY A 134 2.14 -2.90 -16.90
CA GLY A 134 3.20 -3.15 -17.87
C GLY A 134 4.39 -2.19 -17.77
N VAL A 135 5.40 -2.41 -18.62
CA VAL A 135 6.71 -1.72 -18.55
C VAL A 135 6.64 -0.19 -18.76
N HIS A 136 5.58 0.30 -19.36
CA HIS A 136 5.34 1.74 -19.59
C HIS A 136 4.28 2.33 -18.64
N ALA A 137 3.93 1.64 -17.54
CA ALA A 137 2.87 2.06 -16.64
C ALA A 137 3.05 3.49 -16.14
N THR A 138 4.23 3.87 -15.66
CA THR A 138 4.52 5.21 -15.16
C THR A 138 4.31 6.29 -16.22
N HIS A 139 4.80 6.07 -17.44
CA HIS A 139 4.56 6.98 -18.56
C HIS A 139 3.05 7.11 -18.87
N ASN A 140 2.37 5.97 -19.02
CA ASN A 140 0.95 5.93 -19.34
C ASN A 140 0.08 6.54 -18.24
N ASN A 141 0.48 6.39 -16.97
CA ASN A 141 -0.20 7.01 -15.84
C ASN A 141 -0.12 8.55 -15.91
N ALA A 142 1.08 9.11 -16.12
CA ALA A 142 1.24 10.56 -16.27
C ALA A 142 0.51 11.10 -17.50
N LEU A 143 0.64 10.44 -18.65
CA LEU A 143 -0.04 10.80 -19.89
C LEU A 143 -1.57 10.83 -19.73
N ASN A 144 -2.15 9.70 -19.30
CA ASN A 144 -3.61 9.54 -19.31
C ASN A 144 -4.31 10.25 -18.15
N SER A 145 -3.62 10.47 -17.00
CA SER A 145 -4.22 11.23 -15.90
C SER A 145 -4.24 12.74 -16.12
N GLY A 146 -3.34 13.24 -16.97
CA GLY A 146 -3.10 14.68 -17.09
C GLY A 146 -2.48 15.30 -15.84
N LYS A 147 -2.03 14.48 -14.87
CA LYS A 147 -1.48 14.88 -13.56
C LYS A 147 -0.24 14.07 -13.24
N SER A 148 0.54 14.51 -12.26
CA SER A 148 1.52 13.62 -11.65
C SER A 148 0.80 12.52 -10.90
N MET A 149 1.18 11.27 -11.15
CA MET A 149 0.55 10.11 -10.54
C MET A 149 1.58 9.21 -9.87
N VAL A 150 1.34 8.91 -8.60
CA VAL A 150 2.14 7.98 -7.82
C VAL A 150 1.37 6.68 -7.68
N THR A 151 1.98 5.59 -8.13
CA THR A 151 1.43 4.23 -8.04
C THR A 151 2.41 3.30 -7.33
N GLY A 152 1.95 2.13 -6.94
CA GLY A 152 2.74 0.97 -6.52
C GLY A 152 2.40 -0.23 -7.40
N HIS A 153 2.15 -1.40 -6.77
CA HIS A 153 1.64 -2.62 -7.41
C HIS A 153 2.66 -3.38 -8.29
N LEU A 154 3.46 -2.69 -9.08
CA LEU A 154 4.39 -3.34 -10.01
C LEU A 154 5.75 -3.64 -9.36
N HIS A 155 5.98 -3.21 -8.13
CA HIS A 155 7.24 -3.37 -7.38
C HIS A 155 8.47 -2.86 -8.14
N SER A 156 8.29 -1.91 -9.05
CA SER A 156 9.32 -1.41 -9.94
C SER A 156 9.58 0.07 -9.67
N LEU A 157 10.52 0.36 -8.77
CA LEU A 157 10.88 1.74 -8.44
C LEU A 157 11.27 2.50 -9.71
N LYS A 158 10.42 3.45 -10.12
CA LYS A 158 10.59 4.16 -11.37
C LYS A 158 9.95 5.54 -11.32
N VAL A 159 10.64 6.53 -11.88
CA VAL A 159 10.12 7.87 -12.13
C VAL A 159 10.24 8.17 -13.61
N THR A 160 9.14 8.58 -14.23
CA THR A 160 9.10 8.92 -15.67
C THR A 160 8.50 10.31 -15.84
N PRO A 161 9.25 11.29 -16.32
CA PRO A 161 8.71 12.59 -16.68
C PRO A 161 7.89 12.49 -17.99
N TYR A 162 6.85 13.30 -18.07
CA TYR A 162 6.08 13.55 -19.26
C TYR A 162 5.85 15.05 -19.42
N SER A 163 6.20 15.60 -20.58
CA SER A 163 6.08 17.03 -20.86
C SER A 163 5.24 17.27 -22.11
N ASP A 164 4.36 18.25 -22.01
CA ASP A 164 3.58 18.78 -23.13
C ASP A 164 3.33 20.27 -22.93
N TYR A 165 2.44 20.89 -23.72
CA TYR A 165 2.10 22.31 -23.61
C TYR A 165 1.51 22.72 -22.25
N ASN A 166 1.03 21.76 -21.42
CA ASN A 166 0.51 21.99 -20.08
C ASN A 166 1.60 21.91 -18.98
N GLY A 167 2.87 21.69 -19.39
CA GLY A 167 4.00 21.57 -18.48
C GLY A 167 4.46 20.14 -18.26
N THR A 168 5.32 19.97 -17.25
CA THR A 168 5.89 18.66 -16.89
C THR A 168 5.14 18.04 -15.72
N ARG A 169 4.82 16.75 -15.83
CA ARG A 169 4.26 15.90 -14.79
C ARG A 169 4.99 14.57 -14.72
N PHE A 170 4.84 13.84 -13.64
CA PHE A 170 5.61 12.64 -13.37
C PHE A 170 4.70 11.44 -13.11
N GLY A 171 5.02 10.33 -13.75
CA GLY A 171 4.53 9.03 -13.33
C GLY A 171 5.56 8.38 -12.42
N VAL A 172 5.12 7.91 -11.26
CA VAL A 172 5.99 7.29 -10.25
C VAL A 172 5.43 5.92 -9.90
N ASP A 173 6.30 4.92 -9.86
CA ASP A 173 6.05 3.67 -9.13
C ASP A 173 6.95 3.66 -7.90
N THR A 174 6.36 3.44 -6.73
CA THR A 174 7.06 3.55 -5.45
C THR A 174 7.94 2.33 -5.12
N GLY A 175 7.91 1.30 -5.96
CA GLY A 175 8.58 0.05 -5.66
C GLY A 175 7.89 -0.71 -4.51
N THR A 176 8.67 -1.42 -3.72
CA THR A 176 8.18 -2.22 -2.59
C THR A 176 9.04 -2.05 -1.35
N LEU A 177 8.45 -2.28 -0.17
CA LEU A 177 9.18 -2.42 1.10
C LEU A 177 9.40 -3.89 1.48
N ALA A 178 8.91 -4.84 0.67
CA ALA A 178 9.20 -6.26 0.82
C ALA A 178 10.64 -6.58 0.42
N GLU A 179 11.13 -7.74 0.81
CA GLU A 179 12.44 -8.21 0.36
C GLU A 179 12.46 -8.37 -1.16
N PRO A 180 13.56 -7.94 -1.84
CA PRO A 180 13.60 -7.88 -3.31
C PRO A 180 13.56 -9.26 -3.98
N TYR A 181 13.86 -10.30 -3.28
CA TYR A 181 13.90 -11.67 -3.81
C TYR A 181 12.75 -12.54 -3.33
N GLY A 182 11.78 -11.95 -2.62
CA GLY A 182 10.48 -12.51 -2.34
C GLY A 182 10.50 -13.84 -1.58
N GLU A 183 10.77 -13.79 -0.32
CA GLU A 183 10.40 -14.87 0.62
C GLU A 183 9.69 -14.27 1.80
#